data_013729b9145b3b27509781b831a17924
#
_entry.id   013729b9145b3b27509781b831a17924
#
_cell.length_a   1.000
_cell.length_b   1.000
_cell.length_c   1.000
_cell.angle_alpha   90.00
_cell.angle_beta   90.00
_cell.angle_gamma   90.00
#
_symmetry.space_group_name_H-M   'P 1'
#
loop_
_entity.id
_entity.type
_entity.pdbx_description
1 polymer ?
#
loop_
_entity_poly.entity_id
_entity_poly.type
_entity_poly.pdbx_seq_one_letter_code
_entity_poly.pdbx_strand_id
1 'polypeptide(L)'
;KKNLKIVKGKIGKKINEIFLVKQIHSNKFVFLSKKTKIKNRSINADAIITEKKKFPIAVLTADCVPVLLFDKKRKMIAAIHAGWKGALKGVVYKVIKLMLKKGCNKKDIIAAIGPSIAQKNYNVRLDFKNKFIKKHKKNKIFFKNRNKLIYFDLPNYIKSQLKLNKISKIDMIDIDTYDKKNNFFSARRSLKLKHDDYGRNISI
;
A
#
# COMPACT_ATOMS: atom_id res chain seq x y z
N LYS A 1 -8.88 -14.43 12.74
CA LYS A 1 -8.09 -14.40 14.00
C LYS A 1 -6.93 -15.40 13.97
N LYS A 2 -7.12 -16.66 13.53
CA LYS A 2 -6.11 -17.74 13.50
C LYS A 2 -4.83 -17.33 12.70
N ASN A 3 -4.98 -16.81 11.48
CA ASN A 3 -3.86 -16.42 10.62
C ASN A 3 -3.00 -15.30 11.22
N LEU A 4 -3.60 -14.32 11.92
CA LEU A 4 -2.84 -13.26 12.59
C LEU A 4 -2.01 -13.78 13.78
N LYS A 5 -2.46 -14.86 14.45
CA LYS A 5 -1.64 -15.52 15.48
C LYS A 5 -0.38 -16.14 14.88
N ILE A 6 -0.50 -16.81 13.72
CA ILE A 6 0.64 -17.40 13.01
C ILE A 6 1.65 -16.32 12.61
N VAL A 7 1.17 -15.24 11.97
CA VAL A 7 2.04 -14.12 11.56
C VAL A 7 2.74 -13.49 12.76
N LYS A 8 2.01 -13.28 13.85
CA LYS A 8 2.54 -12.75 15.10
C LYS A 8 3.67 -13.61 15.67
N GLY A 9 3.51 -14.94 15.66
CA GLY A 9 4.55 -15.87 16.11
C GLY A 9 5.82 -15.79 15.25
N LYS A 10 5.69 -15.54 13.94
CA LYS A 10 6.83 -15.37 13.01
C LYS A 10 7.57 -14.04 13.19
N ILE A 11 6.91 -12.98 13.65
CA ILE A 11 7.54 -11.67 13.87
C ILE A 11 8.33 -11.65 15.19
N GLY A 12 7.81 -12.29 16.24
CA GLY A 12 8.49 -12.40 17.52
C GLY A 12 7.58 -12.70 18.69
N LYS A 13 8.10 -13.47 19.66
CA LYS A 13 7.32 -13.94 20.82
C LYS A 13 6.78 -12.82 21.73
N LYS A 14 7.43 -11.64 21.74
CA LYS A 14 7.03 -10.49 22.61
C LYS A 14 6.01 -9.53 21.97
N ILE A 15 5.45 -9.87 20.80
CA ILE A 15 4.48 -9.02 20.12
C ILE A 15 3.07 -9.37 20.56
N ASN A 16 2.39 -8.46 21.23
CA ASN A 16 1.04 -8.68 21.73
C ASN A 16 -0.01 -8.56 20.63
N GLU A 17 0.12 -7.62 19.71
CA GLU A 17 -0.84 -7.35 18.64
C GLU A 17 -0.18 -6.76 17.40
N ILE A 18 -0.74 -7.04 16.22
CA ILE A 18 -0.44 -6.33 14.97
C ILE A 18 -1.56 -5.31 14.75
N PHE A 19 -1.20 -4.02 14.69
CA PHE A 19 -2.19 -2.97 14.52
C PHE A 19 -2.61 -2.84 13.06
N LEU A 20 -3.91 -2.84 12.84
CA LEU A 20 -4.58 -2.71 11.55
C LEU A 20 -5.62 -1.59 11.60
N VAL A 21 -5.94 -1.02 10.46
CA VAL A 21 -7.06 -0.10 10.27
C VAL A 21 -8.18 -0.79 9.47
N LYS A 22 -9.36 -0.20 9.48
CA LYS A 22 -10.44 -0.57 8.57
C LYS A 22 -10.19 0.11 7.23
N GLN A 23 -9.61 -0.63 6.28
CA GLN A 23 -9.25 -0.11 4.96
C GLN A 23 -10.50 0.14 4.10
N ILE A 24 -10.60 1.34 3.53
CA ILE A 24 -11.76 1.82 2.77
C ILE A 24 -11.39 2.40 1.39
N HIS A 25 -10.18 2.11 0.90
CA HIS A 25 -9.66 2.63 -0.38
C HIS A 25 -9.65 4.16 -0.46
N SER A 26 -9.33 4.82 0.64
CA SER A 26 -9.25 6.28 0.78
C SER A 26 -7.80 6.79 0.77
N ASN A 27 -7.62 8.10 1.02
CA ASN A 27 -6.32 8.70 1.33
C ASN A 27 -6.23 9.13 2.79
N LYS A 28 -7.09 8.57 3.67
CA LYS A 28 -7.05 8.80 5.11
C LYS A 28 -5.93 7.98 5.72
N PHE A 29 -5.33 8.51 6.76
CA PHE A 29 -4.30 7.83 7.55
C PHE A 29 -4.52 8.07 9.04
N VAL A 30 -3.91 7.25 9.87
CA VAL A 30 -3.84 7.44 11.32
C VAL A 30 -2.38 7.57 11.74
N PHE A 31 -2.11 8.51 12.64
CA PHE A 31 -0.82 8.65 13.31
C PHE A 31 -0.95 8.17 14.77
N LEU A 32 -0.13 7.20 15.13
CA LEU A 32 -0.08 6.64 16.48
C LEU A 32 1.16 7.16 17.20
N SER A 33 1.00 8.20 18.00
CA SER A 33 2.05 8.70 18.89
C SER A 33 2.27 7.72 20.05
N LYS A 34 3.33 7.92 20.84
CA LYS A 34 3.59 7.11 22.04
C LYS A 34 2.40 7.06 23.00
N LYS A 35 1.68 8.17 23.15
CA LYS A 35 0.53 8.33 24.05
C LYS A 35 -0.81 7.84 23.45
N THR A 36 -0.87 7.59 22.15
CA THR A 36 -2.11 7.24 21.46
C THR A 36 -2.63 5.87 21.92
N LYS A 37 -3.83 5.84 22.46
CA LYS A 37 -4.57 4.61 22.80
C LYS A 37 -5.76 4.50 21.85
N ILE A 38 -5.71 3.62 20.86
CA ILE A 38 -6.77 3.41 19.87
C ILE A 38 -6.99 1.91 19.72
N LYS A 39 -8.24 1.50 19.72
CA LYS A 39 -8.61 0.10 19.48
C LYS A 39 -8.26 -0.31 18.06
N ASN A 40 -7.70 -1.51 17.92
CA ASN A 40 -7.36 -2.10 16.62
C ASN A 40 -8.61 -2.18 15.72
N ARG A 41 -8.45 -1.84 14.44
CA ARG A 41 -9.52 -1.83 13.43
C ARG A 41 -10.72 -0.92 13.75
N SER A 42 -10.57 0.09 14.61
CA SER A 42 -11.65 1.05 14.90
C SER A 42 -11.67 2.24 13.95
N ILE A 43 -10.61 2.48 13.21
CA ILE A 43 -10.44 3.66 12.37
C ILE A 43 -10.56 3.31 10.88
N ASN A 44 -11.38 4.08 10.16
CA ASN A 44 -11.46 4.06 8.71
C ASN A 44 -10.29 4.83 8.10
N ALA A 45 -9.26 4.11 7.65
CA ALA A 45 -8.07 4.67 7.02
C ALA A 45 -7.42 3.65 6.09
N ASP A 46 -6.46 4.10 5.29
CA ASP A 46 -5.69 3.25 4.37
C ASP A 46 -4.17 3.38 4.60
N ALA A 47 -3.77 4.11 5.63
CA ALA A 47 -2.39 4.13 6.06
C ALA A 47 -2.28 4.30 7.58
N ILE A 48 -1.20 3.76 8.14
CA ILE A 48 -0.85 3.85 9.54
C ILE A 48 0.58 4.38 9.62
N ILE A 49 0.82 5.33 10.52
CA ILE A 49 2.13 5.89 10.78
C ILE A 49 2.38 5.82 12.27
N THR A 50 3.58 5.43 12.70
CA THR A 50 3.88 5.38 14.13
C THR A 50 5.36 5.60 14.44
N GLU A 51 5.61 6.12 15.64
CA GLU A 51 6.92 6.22 16.28
C GLU A 51 7.06 5.26 17.47
N LYS A 52 6.05 4.41 17.70
CA LYS A 52 6.08 3.42 18.80
C LYS A 52 7.07 2.31 18.48
N LYS A 53 7.99 2.04 19.41
CA LYS A 53 8.91 0.91 19.31
C LYS A 53 8.19 -0.41 19.59
N LYS A 54 8.63 -1.50 18.96
CA LYS A 54 8.07 -2.86 19.15
C LYS A 54 6.56 -2.93 18.91
N PHE A 55 6.04 -2.05 18.05
CA PHE A 55 4.62 -1.94 17.73
C PHE A 55 4.41 -2.18 16.23
N PRO A 56 4.17 -3.43 15.82
CA PRO A 56 3.98 -3.75 14.41
C PRO A 56 2.67 -3.17 13.89
N ILE A 57 2.76 -2.53 12.74
CA ILE A 57 1.64 -2.02 11.96
C ILE A 57 1.58 -2.75 10.63
N ALA A 58 0.39 -2.99 10.10
CA ALA A 58 0.25 -3.71 8.84
C ALA A 58 -0.90 -3.20 7.99
N VAL A 59 -0.81 -3.49 6.70
CA VAL A 59 -1.90 -3.36 5.74
C VAL A 59 -2.18 -4.69 5.06
N LEU A 60 -3.43 -4.87 4.65
CA LEU A 60 -3.91 -6.05 3.95
C LEU A 60 -4.18 -5.70 2.49
N THR A 61 -3.70 -6.53 1.57
CA THR A 61 -3.88 -6.31 0.13
C THR A 61 -4.30 -7.60 -0.58
N ALA A 62 -5.00 -7.42 -1.69
CA ALA A 62 -5.16 -8.41 -2.75
C ALA A 62 -5.23 -7.58 -4.04
N ASP A 63 -4.09 -7.49 -4.74
CA ASP A 63 -3.83 -6.67 -5.93
C ASP A 63 -3.43 -5.20 -5.67
N CYS A 64 -4.00 -4.52 -4.65
CA CYS A 64 -3.56 -3.18 -4.29
C CYS A 64 -2.09 -3.17 -3.85
N VAL A 65 -1.40 -2.05 -4.06
CA VAL A 65 0.02 -1.91 -3.74
C VAL A 65 0.21 -1.65 -2.24
N PRO A 66 0.91 -2.51 -1.48
CA PRO A 66 1.37 -2.18 -0.16
C PRO A 66 2.66 -1.37 -0.26
N VAL A 67 2.77 -0.29 0.53
CA VAL A 67 4.01 0.49 0.65
C VAL A 67 4.39 0.58 2.11
N LEU A 68 5.62 0.22 2.42
CA LEU A 68 6.21 0.38 3.74
C LEU A 68 7.25 1.48 3.69
N LEU A 69 7.21 2.39 4.68
CA LEU A 69 8.19 3.45 4.82
C LEU A 69 8.89 3.34 6.17
N PHE A 70 10.19 3.59 6.18
CA PHE A 70 10.99 3.65 7.40
C PHE A 70 11.97 4.81 7.36
N ASP A 71 11.90 5.70 8.34
CA ASP A 71 12.93 6.71 8.59
C ASP A 71 13.95 6.17 9.60
N LYS A 72 15.18 5.95 9.15
CA LYS A 72 16.22 5.30 9.95
C LYS A 72 16.73 6.15 11.13
N LYS A 73 16.61 7.49 11.06
CA LYS A 73 17.03 8.39 12.14
C LYS A 73 15.93 8.60 13.17
N ARG A 74 14.73 8.96 12.72
CA ARG A 74 13.57 9.17 13.60
C ARG A 74 12.93 7.87 14.09
N LYS A 75 13.32 6.71 13.51
CA LYS A 75 12.73 5.40 13.81
C LYS A 75 11.20 5.38 13.64
N MET A 76 10.68 6.21 12.74
CA MET A 76 9.27 6.26 12.38
C MET A 76 9.00 5.32 11.21
N ILE A 77 7.89 4.59 11.31
CA ILE A 77 7.44 3.67 10.27
C ILE A 77 6.06 4.02 9.76
N ALA A 78 5.77 3.66 8.52
CA ALA A 78 4.41 3.73 7.97
C ALA A 78 4.11 2.48 7.12
N ALA A 79 2.85 2.05 7.16
CA ALA A 79 2.29 1.04 6.27
C ALA A 79 1.11 1.66 5.52
N ILE A 80 1.12 1.56 4.19
CA ILE A 80 0.16 2.21 3.29
C ILE A 80 -0.50 1.17 2.39
N HIS A 81 -1.82 1.12 2.38
CA HIS A 81 -2.62 0.43 1.40
C HIS A 81 -2.91 1.39 0.23
N ALA A 82 -2.18 1.24 -0.86
CA ALA A 82 -2.33 2.09 -2.04
C ALA A 82 -3.14 1.40 -3.14
N GLY A 83 -4.46 1.26 -2.94
CA GLY A 83 -5.39 0.99 -4.02
C GLY A 83 -5.51 2.19 -4.95
N TRP A 84 -6.01 2.01 -6.18
CA TRP A 84 -6.05 3.06 -7.20
C TRP A 84 -6.76 4.36 -6.74
N LYS A 85 -7.86 4.25 -5.96
CA LYS A 85 -8.59 5.43 -5.43
C LYS A 85 -7.72 6.22 -4.45
N GLY A 86 -7.06 5.52 -3.50
CA GLY A 86 -6.15 6.14 -2.53
C GLY A 86 -4.92 6.74 -3.21
N ALA A 87 -4.34 6.02 -4.19
CA ALA A 87 -3.22 6.46 -4.99
C ALA A 87 -3.54 7.74 -5.77
N LEU A 88 -4.67 7.78 -6.49
CA LEU A 88 -5.12 8.97 -7.22
C LEU A 88 -5.37 10.16 -6.28
N LYS A 89 -5.91 9.92 -5.09
CA LYS A 89 -6.16 10.93 -4.05
C LYS A 89 -4.90 11.31 -3.25
N GLY A 90 -3.73 10.70 -3.55
CA GLY A 90 -2.43 11.06 -2.98
C GLY A 90 -2.18 10.53 -1.57
N VAL A 91 -2.58 9.30 -1.24
CA VAL A 91 -2.32 8.69 0.07
C VAL A 91 -0.83 8.67 0.41
N VAL A 92 0.04 8.31 -0.55
CA VAL A 92 1.50 8.29 -0.37
C VAL A 92 2.03 9.68 -0.03
N TYR A 93 1.62 10.71 -0.79
CA TYR A 93 2.00 12.11 -0.52
C TYR A 93 1.62 12.55 0.89
N LYS A 94 0.37 12.27 1.32
CA LYS A 94 -0.12 12.68 2.63
C LYS A 94 0.69 12.03 3.77
N VAL A 95 1.02 10.75 3.64
CA VAL A 95 1.83 10.02 4.62
C VAL A 95 3.23 10.63 4.71
N ILE A 96 3.91 10.82 3.56
CA ILE A 96 5.24 11.42 3.53
C ILE A 96 5.21 12.83 4.12
N LYS A 97 4.22 13.65 3.73
CA LYS A 97 4.06 15.02 4.26
C LYS A 97 3.96 15.02 5.79
N LEU A 98 3.20 14.08 6.39
CA LEU A 98 3.14 13.96 7.83
C LEU A 98 4.48 13.53 8.44
N MET A 99 5.15 12.52 7.87
CA MET A 99 6.46 12.07 8.36
C MET A 99 7.45 13.22 8.38
N LEU A 100 7.50 14.04 7.32
CA LEU A 100 8.35 15.23 7.25
C LEU A 100 7.96 16.26 8.31
N LYS A 101 6.66 16.53 8.51
CA LYS A 101 6.17 17.42 9.58
C LYS A 101 6.59 16.94 10.99
N LYS A 102 6.77 15.61 11.15
CA LYS A 102 7.25 14.98 12.39
C LYS A 102 8.77 14.89 12.49
N GLY A 103 9.50 15.59 11.61
CA GLY A 103 10.96 15.71 11.64
C GLY A 103 11.71 14.57 10.93
N CYS A 104 11.03 13.75 10.12
CA CYS A 104 11.72 12.84 9.20
C CYS A 104 12.41 13.63 8.07
N ASN A 105 13.47 13.07 7.51
CA ASN A 105 14.15 13.64 6.34
C ASN A 105 13.98 12.73 5.13
N LYS A 106 13.69 13.30 3.95
CA LYS A 106 13.52 12.56 2.70
C LYS A 106 14.70 11.64 2.38
N LYS A 107 15.93 12.06 2.69
CA LYS A 107 17.18 11.30 2.50
C LYS A 107 17.28 10.07 3.41
N ASP A 108 16.61 10.11 4.56
CA ASP A 108 16.67 9.06 5.60
C ASP A 108 15.49 8.08 5.49
N ILE A 109 14.46 8.41 4.69
CA ILE A 109 13.31 7.54 4.43
C ILE A 109 13.67 6.49 3.38
N ILE A 110 13.45 5.23 3.73
CA ILE A 110 13.51 4.07 2.84
C ILE A 110 12.09 3.63 2.57
N ALA A 111 11.79 3.30 1.32
CA ALA A 111 10.49 2.79 0.89
C ALA A 111 10.62 1.39 0.30
N ALA A 112 9.70 0.49 0.69
CA ALA A 112 9.53 -0.81 0.07
C ALA A 112 8.12 -0.89 -0.54
N ILE A 113 8.04 -1.24 -1.83
CA ILE A 113 6.80 -1.54 -2.55
C ILE A 113 6.67 -3.05 -2.63
N GLY A 114 5.62 -3.61 -2.03
CA GLY A 114 5.40 -5.06 -2.02
C GLY A 114 4.65 -5.58 -3.22
N PRO A 115 4.44 -6.92 -3.27
CA PRO A 115 3.72 -7.61 -4.34
C PRO A 115 2.33 -7.01 -4.59
N SER A 116 1.97 -6.85 -5.85
CA SER A 116 0.71 -6.27 -6.29
C SER A 116 0.34 -6.77 -7.69
N ILE A 117 -0.82 -6.41 -8.21
CA ILE A 117 -1.20 -6.78 -9.56
C ILE A 117 -0.29 -6.11 -10.59
N ALA A 118 0.30 -6.89 -11.49
CA ALA A 118 1.13 -6.37 -12.58
C ALA A 118 0.28 -5.70 -13.67
N GLN A 119 0.88 -4.75 -14.40
CA GLN A 119 0.22 -4.03 -15.49
C GLN A 119 -0.50 -4.95 -16.46
N LYS A 120 0.13 -6.06 -16.88
CA LYS A 120 -0.41 -7.02 -17.86
C LYS A 120 -1.73 -7.66 -17.47
N ASN A 121 -2.05 -7.66 -16.17
CA ASN A 121 -3.26 -8.26 -15.61
C ASN A 121 -4.27 -7.23 -15.04
N TYR A 122 -3.92 -5.93 -15.09
CA TYR A 122 -4.76 -4.87 -14.56
C TYR A 122 -5.44 -4.06 -15.66
N ASN A 123 -6.36 -4.69 -16.39
CA ASN A 123 -7.19 -4.00 -17.38
C ASN A 123 -8.23 -3.09 -16.69
N VAL A 124 -8.44 -1.91 -17.29
CA VAL A 124 -9.29 -0.84 -16.76
C VAL A 124 -10.13 -0.22 -17.87
N ARG A 125 -11.21 0.49 -17.49
CA ARG A 125 -12.07 1.19 -18.42
C ARG A 125 -11.48 2.55 -18.83
N LEU A 126 -12.02 3.16 -19.90
CA LEU A 126 -11.60 4.46 -20.39
C LEU A 126 -11.87 5.57 -19.36
N ASP A 127 -13.00 5.53 -18.67
CA ASP A 127 -13.34 6.51 -17.62
C ASP A 127 -12.32 6.49 -16.46
N PHE A 128 -11.80 5.32 -16.12
CA PHE A 128 -10.70 5.16 -15.15
C PHE A 128 -9.44 5.88 -15.63
N LYS A 129 -9.01 5.63 -16.88
CA LYS A 129 -7.84 6.29 -17.49
C LYS A 129 -8.00 7.80 -17.49
N ASN A 130 -9.19 8.30 -17.86
CA ASN A 130 -9.49 9.73 -17.94
C ASN A 130 -9.37 10.42 -16.58
N LYS A 131 -9.77 9.77 -15.45
CA LYS A 131 -9.57 10.29 -14.09
C LYS A 131 -8.11 10.56 -13.76
N PHE A 132 -7.21 9.68 -14.17
CA PHE A 132 -5.77 9.85 -13.96
C PHE A 132 -5.17 10.94 -14.86
N ILE A 133 -5.58 10.99 -16.14
CA ILE A 133 -5.10 12.00 -17.09
C ILE A 133 -5.60 13.40 -16.70
N LYS A 134 -6.87 13.52 -16.26
CA LYS A 134 -7.43 14.78 -15.73
C LYS A 134 -6.63 15.28 -14.51
N LYS A 135 -6.18 14.38 -13.65
CA LYS A 135 -5.35 14.75 -12.49
C LYS A 135 -3.98 15.28 -12.91
N HIS A 136 -3.35 14.65 -13.90
CA HIS A 136 -2.08 15.09 -14.47
C HIS A 136 -1.85 14.43 -15.84
N LYS A 137 -1.66 15.22 -16.91
CA LYS A 137 -1.46 14.70 -18.29
C LYS A 137 -0.33 13.67 -18.41
N LYS A 138 0.77 13.83 -17.66
CA LYS A 138 1.91 12.88 -17.63
C LYS A 138 1.53 11.47 -17.15
N ASN A 139 0.40 11.30 -16.45
CA ASN A 139 -0.05 9.97 -16.00
C ASN A 139 -0.38 9.02 -17.17
N LYS A 140 -0.48 9.53 -18.42
CA LYS A 140 -0.67 8.71 -19.63
C LYS A 140 0.38 7.60 -19.76
N ILE A 141 1.60 7.82 -19.29
CA ILE A 141 2.71 6.83 -19.37
C ILE A 141 2.44 5.53 -18.59
N PHE A 142 1.56 5.54 -17.60
CA PHE A 142 1.20 4.36 -16.80
C PHE A 142 0.10 3.52 -17.45
N PHE A 143 -0.37 3.90 -18.64
CA PHE A 143 -1.40 3.17 -19.38
C PHE A 143 -0.82 2.58 -20.67
N LYS A 144 -1.12 1.31 -20.89
CA LYS A 144 -0.75 0.59 -22.12
C LYS A 144 -2.01 0.07 -22.79
N ASN A 145 -2.14 0.29 -24.10
CA ASN A 145 -3.21 -0.31 -24.90
C ASN A 145 -2.71 -1.62 -25.50
N ARG A 146 -3.50 -2.69 -25.37
CA ARG A 146 -3.21 -4.00 -25.96
C ARG A 146 -4.54 -4.70 -26.24
N ASN A 147 -4.73 -5.22 -27.47
CA ASN A 147 -5.94 -5.97 -27.87
C ASN A 147 -7.23 -5.23 -27.51
N LYS A 148 -7.34 -3.96 -27.89
CA LYS A 148 -8.49 -3.06 -27.60
C LYS A 148 -8.77 -2.84 -26.09
N LEU A 149 -7.94 -3.35 -25.19
CA LEU A 149 -8.04 -3.15 -23.75
C LEU A 149 -6.98 -2.16 -23.25
N ILE A 150 -7.30 -1.47 -22.17
CA ILE A 150 -6.42 -0.51 -21.52
C ILE A 150 -5.90 -1.16 -20.24
N TYR A 151 -4.59 -1.16 -20.04
CA TYR A 151 -3.93 -1.71 -18.85
C TYR A 151 -3.25 -0.61 -18.06
N PHE A 152 -3.36 -0.65 -16.73
CA PHE A 152 -2.82 0.36 -15.82
C PHE A 152 -1.68 -0.20 -14.97
N ASP A 153 -0.58 0.54 -14.90
CA ASP A 153 0.61 0.22 -14.11
C ASP A 153 0.52 0.91 -12.74
N LEU A 154 -0.20 0.30 -11.81
CA LEU A 154 -0.36 0.84 -10.46
C LEU A 154 0.96 0.83 -9.66
N PRO A 155 1.78 -0.24 -9.66
CA PRO A 155 3.05 -0.23 -8.91
C PRO A 155 4.00 0.87 -9.38
N ASN A 156 4.22 1.04 -10.68
CA ASN A 156 5.07 2.12 -11.19
C ASN A 156 4.46 3.51 -10.99
N TYR A 157 3.14 3.66 -11.02
CA TYR A 157 2.48 4.89 -10.62
C TYR A 157 2.79 5.25 -9.15
N ILE A 158 2.75 4.29 -8.23
CA ILE A 158 3.14 4.49 -6.82
C ILE A 158 4.63 4.80 -6.69
N LYS A 159 5.50 4.07 -7.39
CA LYS A 159 6.94 4.34 -7.44
C LYS A 159 7.24 5.78 -7.90
N SER A 160 6.51 6.26 -8.92
CA SER A 160 6.64 7.63 -9.40
C SER A 160 6.23 8.66 -8.33
N GLN A 161 5.17 8.40 -7.56
CA GLN A 161 4.75 9.27 -6.45
C GLN A 161 5.83 9.36 -5.35
N LEU A 162 6.50 8.26 -5.01
CA LEU A 162 7.62 8.26 -4.08
C LEU A 162 8.78 9.12 -4.60
N LYS A 163 9.15 8.94 -5.88
CA LYS A 163 10.20 9.73 -6.55
C LYS A 163 9.86 11.22 -6.60
N LEU A 164 8.62 11.58 -6.92
CA LEU A 164 8.15 12.98 -6.93
C LEU A 164 8.23 13.62 -5.53
N ASN A 165 8.08 12.82 -4.48
CA ASN A 165 8.30 13.26 -3.09
C ASN A 165 9.78 13.23 -2.68
N LYS A 166 10.71 13.03 -3.63
CA LYS A 166 12.17 13.00 -3.44
C LYS A 166 12.63 11.88 -2.48
N ILE A 167 11.90 10.77 -2.43
CA ILE A 167 12.38 9.53 -1.81
C ILE A 167 13.22 8.80 -2.85
N SER A 168 14.52 8.62 -2.56
CA SER A 168 15.48 8.01 -3.49
C SER A 168 15.72 6.52 -3.23
N LYS A 169 15.59 6.08 -1.96
CA LYS A 169 15.79 4.68 -1.56
C LYS A 169 14.48 3.93 -1.67
N ILE A 170 14.23 3.31 -2.82
CA ILE A 170 12.98 2.61 -3.13
C ILE A 170 13.32 1.21 -3.63
N ASP A 171 12.97 0.21 -2.85
CA ASP A 171 12.96 -1.18 -3.29
C ASP A 171 11.56 -1.57 -3.76
N MET A 172 11.47 -2.37 -4.80
CA MET A 172 10.20 -2.85 -5.34
C MET A 172 10.28 -4.34 -5.64
N ILE A 173 9.39 -5.09 -5.04
CA ILE A 173 9.21 -6.52 -5.30
C ILE A 173 8.27 -6.66 -6.49
N ASP A 174 8.83 -6.98 -7.66
CA ASP A 174 8.07 -7.13 -8.91
C ASP A 174 7.47 -8.54 -9.01
N ILE A 175 6.54 -8.84 -8.11
CA ILE A 175 5.79 -10.11 -8.07
C ILE A 175 4.31 -9.81 -8.32
N ASP A 176 3.75 -10.44 -9.35
CA ASP A 176 2.34 -10.30 -9.73
C ASP A 176 1.44 -11.15 -8.84
N THR A 177 0.58 -10.52 -8.05
CA THR A 177 -0.38 -11.22 -7.19
C THR A 177 -1.48 -11.95 -7.97
N TYR A 178 -1.74 -11.53 -9.21
CA TYR A 178 -2.71 -12.19 -10.07
C TYR A 178 -2.24 -13.58 -10.55
N ASP A 179 -0.94 -13.77 -10.73
CA ASP A 179 -0.39 -15.06 -11.14
C ASP A 179 -0.51 -16.07 -10.00
N LYS A 180 -1.27 -17.18 -10.25
CA LYS A 180 -1.50 -18.25 -9.27
C LYS A 180 -0.20 -18.90 -8.80
N LYS A 181 0.81 -18.98 -9.66
CA LYS A 181 2.13 -19.59 -9.35
C LYS A 181 2.85 -18.87 -8.21
N ASN A 182 2.57 -17.60 -8.00
CA ASN A 182 3.19 -16.79 -6.95
C ASN A 182 2.57 -16.97 -5.55
N ASN A 183 1.50 -17.77 -5.42
CA ASN A 183 0.84 -18.10 -4.14
C ASN A 183 0.32 -16.87 -3.36
N PHE A 184 -0.04 -15.77 -4.04
CA PHE A 184 -0.69 -14.62 -3.44
C PHE A 184 -2.20 -14.64 -3.63
N PHE A 185 -2.92 -14.03 -2.70
CA PHE A 185 -4.34 -13.71 -2.89
C PHE A 185 -4.49 -12.56 -3.88
N SER A 186 -5.46 -12.69 -4.80
CA SER A 186 -5.79 -11.68 -5.81
C SER A 186 -7.29 -11.50 -5.93
N ALA A 187 -7.77 -10.29 -5.69
CA ALA A 187 -9.17 -9.91 -5.86
C ALA A 187 -9.59 -10.03 -7.34
N ARG A 188 -8.73 -9.59 -8.26
CA ARG A 188 -9.01 -9.66 -9.70
C ARG A 188 -9.15 -11.10 -10.17
N ARG A 189 -8.30 -12.00 -9.70
CA ARG A 189 -8.39 -13.43 -10.02
C ARG A 189 -9.65 -14.07 -9.45
N SER A 190 -9.97 -13.81 -8.18
CA SER A 190 -11.20 -14.30 -7.54
C SER A 190 -12.46 -13.85 -8.28
N LEU A 191 -12.57 -12.56 -8.60
CA LEU A 191 -13.71 -12.03 -9.37
C LEU A 191 -13.83 -12.69 -10.75
N LYS A 192 -12.70 -12.95 -11.43
CA LYS A 192 -12.72 -13.66 -12.73
C LYS A 192 -13.19 -15.10 -12.60
N LEU A 193 -12.87 -15.75 -11.46
CA LEU A 193 -13.29 -17.12 -11.16
C LEU A 193 -14.67 -17.17 -10.49
N LYS A 194 -15.39 -16.06 -10.38
CA LYS A 194 -16.70 -15.93 -9.74
C LYS A 194 -16.72 -16.41 -8.28
N HIS A 195 -15.61 -16.22 -7.55
CA HIS A 195 -15.55 -16.51 -6.12
C HIS A 195 -16.08 -15.30 -5.31
N ASP A 196 -16.91 -15.54 -4.31
CA ASP A 196 -17.54 -14.51 -3.49
C ASP A 196 -16.58 -13.87 -2.48
N ASP A 197 -15.61 -14.63 -1.99
CA ASP A 197 -14.60 -14.15 -1.06
C ASP A 197 -13.19 -14.58 -1.48
N TYR A 198 -12.23 -13.86 -0.98
CA TYR A 198 -10.80 -14.11 -1.19
C TYR A 198 -10.00 -13.66 0.02
N GLY A 199 -8.91 -14.37 0.31
CA GLY A 199 -7.98 -14.00 1.37
C GLY A 199 -7.26 -12.67 1.11
N ARG A 200 -6.42 -12.28 2.05
CA ARG A 200 -5.59 -11.08 1.96
C ARG A 200 -4.13 -11.40 2.25
N ASN A 201 -3.25 -10.78 1.48
CA ASN A 201 -1.83 -10.73 1.77
C ASN A 201 -1.59 -9.67 2.84
N ILE A 202 -0.60 -9.89 3.72
CA ILE A 202 -0.26 -8.95 4.78
C ILE A 202 1.14 -8.38 4.56
N SER A 203 1.29 -7.06 4.67
CA SER A 203 2.57 -6.36 4.68
C SER A 203 2.73 -5.62 6.00
N ILE A 204 3.87 -5.88 6.71
CA ILE A 204 4.12 -5.45 8.08
C ILE A 204 5.45 -4.68 8.15
#